data_ed67b051b4577d5c02ce79b0870a2b6a
#
_entry.id   ed67b051b4577d5c02ce79b0870a2b6a
#
_cell.length_a   1.000
_cell.length_b   1.000
_cell.length_c   1.000
_cell.angle_alpha   90.00
_cell.angle_beta   90.00
_cell.angle_gamma   90.00
#
_symmetry.space_group_name_H-M   'P 1'
#
loop_
_entity.id
_entity.type
_entity.pdbx_description
1 polymer ?
#
loop_
_entity_poly.entity_id
_entity_poly.type
_entity_poly.pdbx_seq_one_letter_code
_entity_poly.pdbx_strand_id
1 'polypeptide(L)'
;DADPTDEVIGMICINDPEKETVLVVAEDNSIEDVPNRADTRLARAPQSFYLDEIIGAHRKAMAENKYDFIDSCSMMQYYGKKLYLIEGPQENIKITTPDDFYTMRALLDAREEAQIYGLES
;
A
#
# COMPACT_ATOMS: atom_id res chain seq x y z
N ASP A 1 -13.27 11.64 2.03
CA ASP A 1 -12.43 12.76 2.44
C ASP A 1 -12.27 12.81 3.95
N ALA A 2 -11.08 13.21 4.39
CA ALA A 2 -10.80 13.34 5.81
C ALA A 2 -11.57 14.52 6.40
N ASP A 3 -12.17 14.31 7.57
CA ASP A 3 -12.72 15.42 8.36
C ASP A 3 -11.55 16.32 8.82
N PRO A 4 -11.64 17.65 8.68
CA PRO A 4 -10.57 18.55 9.13
C PRO A 4 -10.19 18.41 10.60
N THR A 5 -11.08 17.83 11.42
CA THR A 5 -10.80 17.58 12.83
C THR A 5 -10.10 16.24 13.08
N ASP A 6 -10.01 15.38 12.06
CA ASP A 6 -9.33 14.09 12.18
C ASP A 6 -7.83 14.27 12.26
N GLU A 7 -7.22 13.57 13.20
CA GLU A 7 -5.76 13.53 13.33
C GLU A 7 -5.18 12.48 12.39
N VAL A 8 -4.16 12.88 11.63
CA VAL A 8 -3.45 11.95 10.75
C VAL A 8 -2.47 11.13 11.59
N ILE A 9 -2.73 9.84 11.70
CA ILE A 9 -1.90 8.91 12.48
C ILE A 9 -0.78 8.30 11.62
N GLY A 10 -1.04 8.16 10.32
CA GLY A 10 -0.05 7.62 9.41
C GLY A 10 -0.46 7.79 7.96
N MET A 11 0.48 7.54 7.07
CA MET A 11 0.30 7.64 5.62
C MET A 11 0.85 6.40 4.93
N ILE A 12 0.11 5.92 3.93
CA ILE A 12 0.48 4.75 3.15
C ILE A 12 0.62 5.17 1.69
N CYS A 13 1.78 4.90 1.11
CA CYS A 13 1.97 5.09 -0.32
C CYS A 13 1.18 4.04 -1.10
N ILE A 14 0.46 4.46 -2.12
CA ILE A 14 -0.43 3.58 -2.88
C ILE A 14 -0.25 3.75 -4.38
N ASN A 15 -0.71 2.74 -5.11
CA ASN A 15 -0.99 2.83 -6.54
C ASN A 15 -2.40 2.32 -6.82
N ASP A 16 -2.97 2.74 -7.93
CA ASP A 16 -4.22 2.17 -8.41
C ASP A 16 -4.00 0.72 -8.87
N PRO A 17 -5.00 -0.17 -8.75
CA PRO A 17 -4.88 -1.56 -9.21
C PRO A 17 -4.84 -1.71 -10.73
N GLU A 18 -4.79 -0.63 -11.46
CA GLU A 18 -4.70 -0.57 -12.91
C GLU A 18 -5.88 -1.27 -13.59
N LYS A 19 -5.59 -2.31 -14.39
CA LYS A 19 -6.60 -3.01 -15.21
C LYS A 19 -7.11 -4.27 -14.54
N GLU A 20 -6.51 -4.66 -13.42
CA GLU A 20 -6.81 -5.93 -12.78
C GLU A 20 -8.10 -5.88 -11.96
N THR A 21 -8.90 -6.94 -12.05
CA THR A 21 -10.04 -7.11 -11.16
C THR A 21 -9.55 -7.68 -9.82
N VAL A 22 -9.97 -7.05 -8.73
CA VAL A 22 -9.64 -7.51 -7.38
C VAL A 22 -10.72 -8.47 -6.91
N LEU A 23 -10.33 -9.63 -6.39
CA LEU A 23 -11.24 -10.63 -5.86
C LEU A 23 -10.98 -10.85 -4.38
N VAL A 24 -12.05 -10.96 -3.61
CA VAL A 24 -11.99 -11.45 -2.23
C VAL A 24 -12.41 -12.91 -2.25
N VAL A 25 -11.58 -13.78 -1.67
CA VAL A 25 -11.73 -15.24 -1.77
C VAL A 25 -12.17 -15.81 -0.42
N ALA A 26 -13.17 -16.69 -0.44
CA ALA A 26 -13.63 -17.40 0.74
C ALA A 26 -12.73 -18.58 1.07
N GLU A 27 -12.90 -19.17 2.26
CA GLU A 27 -12.09 -20.32 2.72
C GLU A 27 -12.14 -21.52 1.79
N ASP A 28 -13.29 -21.75 1.14
CA ASP A 28 -13.48 -22.85 0.20
C ASP A 28 -12.93 -22.56 -1.21
N ASN A 29 -12.21 -21.44 -1.35
CA ASN A 29 -11.63 -20.98 -2.62
C ASN A 29 -12.65 -20.48 -3.64
N SER A 30 -13.88 -20.23 -3.22
CA SER A 30 -14.86 -19.54 -4.04
C SER A 30 -14.73 -18.02 -3.91
N ILE A 31 -15.33 -17.28 -4.83
CA ILE A 31 -15.31 -15.82 -4.79
C ILE A 31 -16.32 -15.35 -3.72
N GLU A 32 -15.83 -14.64 -2.72
CA GLU A 32 -16.67 -14.06 -1.69
C GLU A 32 -17.20 -12.69 -2.09
N ASP A 33 -16.36 -11.89 -2.74
CA ASP A 33 -16.72 -10.53 -3.15
C ASP A 33 -15.87 -10.09 -4.34
N VAL A 34 -16.42 -9.20 -5.14
CA VAL A 34 -15.70 -8.49 -6.20
C VAL A 34 -15.86 -7.00 -5.93
N PRO A 35 -14.95 -6.40 -5.15
CA PRO A 35 -15.05 -4.98 -4.81
C PRO A 35 -15.00 -4.10 -6.05
N ASN A 36 -15.65 -2.95 -5.98
CA ASN A 36 -15.50 -1.94 -7.01
C ASN A 36 -14.05 -1.47 -7.04
N ARG A 37 -13.40 -1.60 -8.20
CA ARG A 37 -11.99 -1.23 -8.36
C ARG A 37 -11.70 0.22 -7.95
N ALA A 38 -12.68 1.11 -8.12
CA ALA A 38 -12.55 2.51 -7.70
C ALA A 38 -12.34 2.66 -6.19
N ASP A 39 -12.76 1.67 -5.41
CA ASP A 39 -12.65 1.67 -3.93
C ASP A 39 -11.43 0.88 -3.44
N THR A 40 -10.57 0.44 -4.33
CA THR A 40 -9.39 -0.37 -3.98
C THR A 40 -8.11 0.33 -4.39
N ARG A 41 -7.04 0.06 -3.63
CA ARG A 41 -5.68 0.57 -3.91
C ARG A 41 -4.66 -0.51 -3.60
N LEU A 42 -3.53 -0.48 -4.29
CA LEU A 42 -2.39 -1.33 -3.98
C LEU A 42 -1.51 -0.63 -2.95
N ALA A 43 -1.29 -1.26 -1.81
CA ALA A 43 -0.39 -0.74 -0.80
C ALA A 43 1.07 -0.88 -1.27
N ARG A 44 1.82 0.20 -1.15
CA ARG A 44 3.24 0.26 -1.49
C ARG A 44 4.04 0.75 -0.30
N ALA A 45 5.34 0.71 -0.40
CA ALA A 45 6.23 1.38 0.53
C ALA A 45 6.49 2.81 0.05
N PRO A 46 6.78 3.76 0.95
CA PRO A 46 6.86 3.59 2.39
C PRO A 46 5.51 3.61 3.10
N GLN A 47 5.52 3.13 4.33
CA GLN A 47 4.43 3.30 5.29
C GLN A 47 4.97 4.12 6.45
N SER A 48 4.35 5.26 6.72
CA SER A 48 4.86 6.23 7.69
C SER A 48 3.85 6.45 8.81
N PHE A 49 4.34 6.50 10.05
CA PHE A 49 3.50 6.66 11.23
C PHE A 49 4.19 7.56 12.25
N TYR A 50 3.41 8.23 13.08
CA TYR A 50 3.96 8.85 14.27
C TYR A 50 4.53 7.78 15.20
N LEU A 51 5.71 8.03 15.73
CA LEU A 51 6.46 7.02 16.48
C LEU A 51 5.71 6.52 17.71
N ASP A 52 5.11 7.41 18.48
CA ASP A 52 4.33 7.06 19.67
C ASP A 52 3.11 6.20 19.33
N GLU A 53 2.48 6.47 18.19
CA GLU A 53 1.30 5.72 17.74
C GLU A 53 1.67 4.29 17.33
N ILE A 54 2.74 4.12 16.55
CA ILE A 54 3.14 2.78 16.11
C ILE A 54 3.71 1.96 17.26
N ILE A 55 4.45 2.58 18.16
CA ILE A 55 4.95 1.92 19.38
C ILE A 55 3.78 1.46 20.25
N GLY A 56 2.78 2.32 20.44
CA GLY A 56 1.58 1.98 21.21
C GLY A 56 0.84 0.79 20.63
N ALA A 57 0.69 0.72 19.30
CA ALA A 57 0.05 -0.41 18.63
C ALA A 57 0.85 -1.71 18.81
N HIS A 58 2.17 -1.66 18.67
CA HIS A 58 3.03 -2.82 18.92
C HIS A 58 2.92 -3.32 20.35
N ARG A 59 2.88 -2.43 21.32
CA ARG A 59 2.72 -2.80 22.74
C ARG A 59 1.38 -3.49 22.99
N LYS A 60 0.31 -3.00 22.39
CA LYS A 60 -1.01 -3.65 22.45
C LYS A 60 -0.97 -5.05 21.83
N ALA A 61 -0.36 -5.18 20.67
CA ALA A 61 -0.24 -6.46 19.98
C ALA A 61 0.54 -7.46 20.82
N MET A 62 1.64 -7.04 21.42
CA MET A 62 2.45 -7.88 22.31
C MET A 62 1.67 -8.30 23.55
N ALA A 63 0.91 -7.39 24.15
CA ALA A 63 0.08 -7.68 25.33
C ALA A 63 -1.01 -8.70 25.04
N GLU A 64 -1.51 -8.73 23.81
CA GLU A 64 -2.55 -9.64 23.33
C GLU A 64 -1.98 -10.91 22.69
N ASN A 65 -0.65 -11.05 22.64
CA ASN A 65 0.05 -12.13 21.94
C ASN A 65 -0.33 -12.22 20.45
N LYS A 66 -0.55 -11.08 19.82
CA LYS A 66 -0.89 -10.99 18.40
C LYS A 66 0.35 -10.70 17.57
N TYR A 67 0.81 -11.70 16.81
CA TYR A 67 2.04 -11.60 16.02
C TYR A 67 1.83 -11.95 14.54
N ASP A 68 0.58 -12.04 14.09
CA ASP A 68 0.20 -12.50 12.76
C ASP A 68 -0.14 -11.38 11.77
N PHE A 69 0.21 -10.15 12.10
CA PHE A 69 0.00 -9.04 11.16
C PHE A 69 0.98 -9.11 9.98
N ILE A 70 0.45 -8.95 8.78
CA ILE A 70 1.25 -8.97 7.55
C ILE A 70 2.21 -7.79 7.49
N ASP A 71 1.74 -6.60 7.89
CA ASP A 71 2.52 -5.36 7.89
C ASP A 71 1.99 -4.37 8.94
N SER A 72 2.66 -3.24 9.04
CA SER A 72 2.28 -2.19 9.99
C SER A 72 0.92 -1.57 9.67
N CYS A 73 0.59 -1.43 8.39
CA CYS A 73 -0.71 -0.91 7.96
C CYS A 73 -1.86 -1.77 8.49
N SER A 74 -1.74 -3.09 8.34
CA SER A 74 -2.75 -4.05 8.83
C SER A 74 -2.92 -3.96 10.34
N MET A 75 -1.82 -3.86 11.07
CA MET A 75 -1.84 -3.73 12.53
C MET A 75 -2.51 -2.42 12.96
N MET A 76 -2.14 -1.32 12.37
CA MET A 76 -2.69 -0.02 12.72
C MET A 76 -4.19 0.05 12.42
N GLN A 77 -4.62 -0.50 11.30
CA GLN A 77 -6.04 -0.57 10.93
C GLN A 77 -6.82 -1.44 11.92
N TYR A 78 -6.25 -2.57 12.33
CA TYR A 78 -6.87 -3.46 13.33
C TYR A 78 -7.14 -2.73 14.66
N TYR A 79 -6.23 -1.86 15.10
CA TYR A 79 -6.40 -1.07 16.32
C TYR A 79 -7.18 0.23 16.10
N GLY A 80 -7.87 0.35 14.98
CA GLY A 80 -8.76 1.48 14.71
C GLY A 80 -8.06 2.80 14.43
N LYS A 81 -6.78 2.76 14.05
CA LYS A 81 -6.04 3.97 13.71
C LYS A 81 -6.39 4.42 12.31
N LYS A 82 -6.66 5.71 12.15
CA LYS A 82 -7.03 6.28 10.85
C LYS A 82 -5.77 6.57 10.04
N LEU A 83 -5.69 5.99 8.85
CA LEU A 83 -4.54 6.10 7.96
C LEU A 83 -4.97 6.78 6.67
N TYR A 84 -4.09 7.58 6.09
CA TYR A 84 -4.34 8.29 4.85
C TYR A 84 -3.44 7.76 3.75
N LEU A 85 -3.86 7.97 2.51
CA LEU A 85 -3.19 7.44 1.33
C LEU A 85 -2.48 8.55 0.59
N ILE A 86 -1.26 8.25 0.12
CA ILE A 86 -0.49 9.14 -0.76
C ILE A 86 -0.22 8.37 -2.04
N GLU A 87 -0.62 8.94 -3.17
CA GLU A 87 -0.37 8.35 -4.47
C GLU A 87 1.12 8.37 -4.80
N GLY A 88 1.66 7.20 -5.15
CA GLY A 88 3.05 7.06 -5.53
C GLY A 88 3.21 6.80 -7.03
N PRO A 89 4.44 6.93 -7.55
CA PRO A 89 4.71 6.63 -8.95
C PRO A 89 4.62 5.13 -9.24
N GLN A 90 4.34 4.77 -10.48
CA GLN A 90 4.25 3.37 -10.90
C GLN A 90 5.57 2.61 -10.75
N GLU A 91 6.70 3.33 -10.82
CA GLU A 91 8.04 2.76 -10.66
C GLU A 91 8.31 2.30 -9.22
N ASN A 92 7.46 2.66 -8.27
CA ASN A 92 7.62 2.28 -6.86
C ASN A 92 7.15 0.84 -6.63
N ILE A 93 7.87 -0.11 -7.18
CA ILE A 93 7.59 -1.54 -7.03
C ILE A 93 8.55 -2.18 -6.04
N LYS A 94 8.10 -3.26 -5.40
CA LYS A 94 8.95 -4.06 -4.52
C LYS A 94 9.74 -5.06 -5.37
N ILE A 95 11.06 -4.98 -5.32
CA ILE A 95 11.93 -5.90 -6.06
C ILE A 95 12.19 -7.11 -5.18
N THR A 96 11.56 -8.24 -5.50
CA THR A 96 11.68 -9.49 -4.75
C THR A 96 12.08 -10.68 -5.62
N THR A 97 11.90 -10.58 -6.93
CA THR A 97 12.21 -11.64 -7.89
C THR A 97 13.08 -11.10 -9.02
N PRO A 98 13.75 -11.97 -9.81
CA PRO A 98 14.46 -11.52 -11.01
C PRO A 98 13.57 -10.77 -12.00
N ASP A 99 12.31 -11.19 -12.14
CA ASP A 99 11.36 -10.52 -13.02
C ASP A 99 11.10 -9.08 -12.57
N ASP A 100 11.01 -8.84 -11.27
CA ASP A 100 10.83 -7.49 -10.71
C ASP A 100 12.02 -6.59 -11.04
N PHE A 101 13.23 -7.14 -11.02
CA PHE A 101 14.43 -6.41 -11.40
C PHE A 101 14.37 -5.95 -12.86
N TYR A 102 13.99 -6.85 -13.78
CA TYR A 102 13.86 -6.50 -15.19
C TYR A 102 12.73 -5.51 -15.44
N THR A 103 11.62 -5.64 -14.71
CA THR A 103 10.51 -4.68 -14.78
C THR A 103 10.96 -3.29 -14.36
N MET A 104 11.68 -3.18 -13.25
CA MET A 104 12.20 -1.90 -12.76
C MET A 104 13.19 -1.30 -13.77
N ARG A 105 14.07 -2.12 -14.33
CA ARG A 105 15.01 -1.67 -15.36
C ARG A 105 14.30 -1.09 -16.57
N ALA A 106 13.26 -1.77 -17.04
CA ALA A 106 12.46 -1.29 -18.18
C ALA A 106 11.74 0.04 -17.85
N LEU A 107 11.19 0.18 -16.66
CA LEU A 107 10.54 1.42 -16.23
C LEU A 107 11.53 2.59 -16.16
N LEU A 108 12.73 2.35 -15.66
CA LEU A 108 13.77 3.38 -15.58
C LEU A 108 14.26 3.77 -16.97
N ASP A 109 14.47 2.81 -17.87
CA ASP A 109 14.86 3.07 -19.25
C ASP A 109 13.80 3.90 -19.98
N ALA A 110 12.54 3.56 -19.84
CA ALA A 110 11.43 4.31 -20.45
C ALA A 110 11.36 5.74 -19.90
N ARG A 111 11.59 5.93 -18.62
CA ARG A 111 11.61 7.26 -18.00
C ARG A 111 12.77 8.11 -18.52
N GLU A 112 13.95 7.52 -18.69
CA GLU A 112 15.11 8.19 -19.24
C GLU A 112 14.87 8.61 -20.70
N GLU A 113 14.31 7.73 -21.52
CA GLU A 113 13.94 8.03 -22.91
C GLU A 113 12.93 9.16 -22.98
N ALA A 114 11.92 9.16 -22.12
CA ALA A 114 10.93 10.22 -22.07
C ALA A 114 11.56 11.59 -21.78
N GLN A 115 12.54 11.62 -20.87
CA GLN A 115 13.26 12.85 -20.55
C GLN A 115 14.10 13.34 -21.73
N ILE A 116 14.80 12.43 -22.41
CA ILE A 116 15.67 12.76 -23.57
C ILE A 116 14.82 13.36 -24.71
N TYR A 117 13.65 12.78 -24.98
CA TYR A 117 12.81 13.21 -26.10
C TYR A 117 11.73 14.22 -25.71
N GLY A 118 11.70 14.67 -24.46
CA GLY A 118 10.71 15.65 -23.99
C GLY A 118 9.29 15.09 -23.96
N LEU A 119 9.11 13.77 -23.83
CA LEU A 119 7.81 13.10 -23.81
C LEU A 119 7.22 13.00 -22.41
N GLU A 120 7.94 13.41 -21.38
CA GLU A 120 7.49 13.39 -20.01
C GLU A 120 6.42 14.44 -19.77
N SER A 121 5.31 13.99 -19.23
CA SER A 121 4.17 14.88 -18.92
C SER A 121 4.14 15.32 -17.47
#